data_8436878122a7dbcc576b5c933592e3ee
#
_entry.id   8436878122a7dbcc576b5c933592e3ee
#
_cell.length_a   1.000
_cell.length_b   1.000
_cell.length_c   1.000
_cell.angle_alpha   90.00
_cell.angle_beta   90.00
_cell.angle_gamma   90.00
#
_symmetry.space_group_name_H-M   'P 1'
#
loop_
_entity.id
_entity.type
_entity.pdbx_description
1 polymer ?
#
loop_
_entity_poly.entity_id
_entity_poly.type
_entity_poly.pdbx_seq_one_letter_code
_entity_poly.pdbx_strand_id
1 'polypeptide(L)' 'LWDGPIRVHILIERMRPKARKKDYWCTTAPDLDNIEKNLYDAFHGILYTNDARIVDKHVSKIYSDVDQVSVRMELLE' A
#
# COMPACT_ATOMS: atom_id res chain seq x y z
N LEU A 1 -2.13 8.11 -19.14
CA LEU A 1 -2.78 7.27 -18.13
C LEU A 1 -2.80 5.82 -18.60
N TRP A 2 -2.48 4.90 -17.70
CA TRP A 2 -2.52 3.48 -18.02
C TRP A 2 -3.96 2.97 -17.97
N ASP A 3 -4.33 2.16 -18.95
CA ASP A 3 -5.69 1.64 -19.12
C ASP A 3 -5.76 0.11 -19.07
N GLY A 4 -4.64 -0.56 -18.98
CA GLY A 4 -4.55 -2.01 -18.90
C GLY A 4 -4.58 -2.52 -17.45
N PRO A 5 -4.44 -3.84 -17.26
CA PRO A 5 -4.41 -4.42 -15.92
C PRO A 5 -3.14 -4.07 -15.16
N ILE A 6 -3.27 -3.92 -13.86
CA ILE A 6 -2.19 -3.46 -12.98
C ILE A 6 -2.07 -4.40 -11.78
N ARG A 7 -0.82 -4.73 -11.41
CA ARG A 7 -0.49 -5.33 -10.12
C ARG A 7 0.14 -4.27 -9.24
N VAL A 8 -0.34 -4.16 -8.00
CA VAL A 8 0.16 -3.17 -7.04
C VAL A 8 0.81 -3.88 -5.86
N HIS A 9 1.99 -3.41 -5.48
CA HIS A 9 2.66 -3.82 -4.25
C HIS A 9 2.76 -2.60 -3.34
N ILE A 10 2.20 -2.70 -2.14
CA ILE A 10 2.23 -1.62 -1.15
C ILE A 10 2.86 -2.17 0.12
N LEU A 11 3.93 -1.54 0.57
CA LEU A 11 4.54 -1.83 1.87
C LEU A 11 4.36 -0.62 2.77
N ILE A 12 3.67 -0.81 3.87
CA ILE A 12 3.45 0.23 4.87
C ILE A 12 4.36 -0.08 6.05
N GLU A 13 5.25 0.85 6.35
CA GLU A 13 6.18 0.74 7.47
C GLU A 13 5.80 1.74 8.54
N ARG A 14 5.60 1.23 9.75
CA ARG A 14 5.28 2.07 10.90
C ARG A 14 6.41 1.96 11.91
N MET A 15 6.80 3.09 12.51
CA MET A 15 7.83 3.09 13.54
C MET A 15 7.40 2.20 14.69
N ARG A 16 8.30 1.30 15.10
CA ARG A 16 8.04 0.32 16.14
C ARG A 16 7.92 1.00 17.50
N PRO A 17 6.79 0.81 18.22
CA PRO A 17 6.68 1.29 19.60
C PRO A 17 7.65 0.56 20.52
N LYS A 18 8.11 1.23 21.57
CA LYS A 18 9.02 0.63 22.53
C LYS A 18 8.45 -0.64 23.18
N ALA A 19 7.15 -0.71 23.37
CA ALA A 19 6.47 -1.85 23.96
C ALA A 19 6.41 -3.08 23.06
N ARG A 20 6.74 -2.93 21.74
CA ARG A 20 6.62 -4.00 20.75
C ARG A 20 7.96 -4.28 20.06
N LYS A 21 9.01 -4.42 20.84
CA LYS A 21 10.39 -4.55 20.34
C LYS A 21 10.63 -5.73 19.42
N LYS A 22 9.84 -6.79 19.54
CA LYS A 22 10.02 -8.03 18.78
C LYS A 22 8.97 -8.25 17.70
N ASP A 23 7.97 -7.37 17.62
CA ASP A 23 6.90 -7.54 16.65
C ASP A 23 7.38 -7.14 15.26
N TYR A 24 7.07 -7.97 14.28
CA TYR A 24 7.32 -7.68 12.87
C TYR A 24 6.08 -7.09 12.21
N TRP A 25 4.93 -7.76 12.37
CA TRP A 25 3.70 -7.30 11.77
C TRP A 25 3.07 -6.19 12.61
N CYS A 26 2.65 -5.11 11.96
CA CYS A 26 2.01 -3.98 12.61
C CYS A 26 0.52 -4.27 12.77
N THR A 27 0.09 -4.50 14.00
CA THR A 27 -1.31 -4.83 14.31
C THR A 27 -2.12 -3.65 14.84
N THR A 28 -1.53 -2.47 14.87
CA THR A 28 -2.21 -1.25 15.34
C THR A 28 -2.76 -0.44 14.17
N ALA A 29 -3.68 0.48 14.46
CA ALA A 29 -4.23 1.38 13.44
C ALA A 29 -3.12 2.20 12.77
N PRO A 30 -3.35 2.68 11.53
CA PRO A 30 -4.58 2.59 10.76
C PRO A 30 -4.75 1.24 10.06
N ASP A 31 -5.99 0.91 9.69
CA ASP A 31 -6.32 -0.32 8.98
C ASP A 31 -5.81 -0.26 7.53
N LEU A 32 -5.44 -1.44 6.99
CA LEU A 32 -4.93 -1.52 5.62
C LEU A 32 -5.90 -0.96 4.59
N ASP A 33 -7.17 -1.27 4.70
CA ASP A 33 -8.18 -0.81 3.74
C ASP A 33 -8.31 0.71 3.71
N ASN A 34 -8.17 1.38 4.85
CA ASN A 34 -8.19 2.84 4.91
C ASN A 34 -6.99 3.45 4.21
N ILE A 35 -5.81 2.88 4.41
CA ILE A 35 -4.58 3.35 3.74
C ILE A 35 -4.69 3.12 2.24
N GLU A 36 -5.12 1.94 1.83
CA GLU A 36 -5.30 1.61 0.42
C GLU A 36 -6.26 2.57 -0.27
N LYS A 37 -7.41 2.83 0.36
CA LYS A 37 -8.41 3.72 -0.19
C LYS A 37 -7.82 5.11 -0.46
N ASN A 38 -7.09 5.66 0.50
CA ASN A 38 -6.48 6.98 0.35
C ASN A 38 -5.45 7.00 -0.78
N LEU A 39 -4.66 5.94 -0.91
CA LEU A 39 -3.66 5.84 -1.98
C LEU A 39 -4.33 5.74 -3.36
N TYR A 40 -5.34 4.89 -3.49
CA TYR A 40 -6.02 4.71 -4.77
C TYR A 40 -6.77 5.98 -5.18
N ASP A 41 -7.38 6.68 -4.24
CA ASP A 41 -8.03 7.96 -4.50
C ASP A 41 -7.01 8.99 -5.02
N ALA A 42 -5.80 8.97 -4.49
CA ALA A 42 -4.73 9.87 -4.93
C ALA A 42 -4.22 9.52 -6.34
N PHE A 43 -4.20 8.25 -6.72
CA PHE A 43 -3.66 7.79 -8.01
C PHE A 43 -4.67 7.81 -9.13
N HIS A 44 -5.95 7.71 -8.81
CA HIS A 44 -7.03 7.66 -9.78
C HIS A 44 -7.02 8.90 -10.66
N GLY A 45 -7.03 8.68 -11.96
CA GLY A 45 -7.02 9.78 -12.93
C GLY A 45 -5.67 10.45 -13.11
N ILE A 46 -4.63 9.99 -12.39
CA ILE A 46 -3.26 10.50 -12.52
C ILE A 46 -2.35 9.42 -13.10
N LEU A 47 -2.38 8.21 -12.54
CA LEU A 47 -1.52 7.10 -12.96
C LEU A 47 -2.28 6.09 -13.83
N TYR A 48 -3.57 5.93 -13.61
CA TYR A 48 -4.41 5.00 -14.35
C TYR A 48 -5.83 5.55 -14.48
N THR A 49 -6.63 4.95 -15.37
CA THR A 49 -7.95 5.48 -15.71
C THR A 49 -8.97 5.30 -14.61
N ASN A 50 -8.96 4.17 -13.89
CA ASN A 50 -9.77 3.96 -12.70
C ASN A 50 -9.28 2.74 -11.91
N ASP A 51 -9.77 2.62 -10.67
CA ASP A 51 -9.33 1.58 -9.73
C ASP A 51 -9.67 0.16 -10.19
N ALA A 52 -10.63 0.00 -11.11
CA ALA A 52 -10.97 -1.31 -11.66
C ALA A 52 -9.82 -1.93 -12.46
N ARG A 53 -8.81 -1.14 -12.82
CA ARG A 53 -7.61 -1.64 -13.51
C ARG A 53 -6.68 -2.42 -12.56
N ILE A 54 -6.82 -2.23 -11.27
CA ILE A 54 -6.04 -2.98 -10.28
C ILE A 54 -6.67 -4.36 -10.14
N VAL A 55 -5.95 -5.37 -10.65
CA VAL A 55 -6.45 -6.76 -10.73
C VAL A 55 -5.73 -7.70 -9.77
N ASP A 56 -4.59 -7.26 -9.23
CA ASP A 56 -3.79 -8.05 -8.30
C ASP A 56 -3.09 -7.08 -7.35
N LYS A 57 -3.09 -7.39 -6.06
CA LYS A 57 -2.46 -6.52 -5.07
C LYS A 57 -1.81 -7.32 -3.97
N HIS A 58 -0.71 -6.78 -3.46
CA HIS A 58 0.01 -7.31 -2.31
C HIS A 58 0.25 -6.15 -1.35
N VAL A 59 -0.41 -6.16 -0.21
CA VAL A 59 -0.34 -5.07 0.76
C VAL A 59 0.08 -5.64 2.10
N SER A 60 1.12 -5.04 2.68
CA SER A 60 1.64 -5.46 3.99
C SER A 60 1.87 -4.25 4.88
N LYS A 61 1.72 -4.44 6.17
CA LYS A 61 1.98 -3.42 7.17
C LYS A 61 2.87 -4.01 8.25
N ILE A 62 4.07 -3.45 8.37
CA ILE A 62 5.10 -3.94 9.28
C ILE A 62 5.62 -2.84 10.20
N TYR A 63 6.23 -3.23 11.29
CA TYR A 63 7.02 -2.33 12.12
C TYR A 63 8.43 -2.24 11.56
N SER A 64 8.99 -1.03 11.57
CA SER A 64 10.37 -0.79 11.17
C SER A 64 10.91 0.42 11.94
N ASP A 65 12.00 0.99 11.47
CA ASP A 65 12.60 2.16 12.09
C ASP A 65 12.09 3.49 11.53
N VAL A 66 11.16 3.43 10.58
CA VAL A 66 10.63 4.63 9.91
C VAL A 66 9.14 4.49 9.71
N ASP A 67 8.48 5.64 9.52
CA ASP A 67 7.09 5.71 9.04
C ASP A 67 7.14 6.06 7.56
N GLN A 68 6.78 5.11 6.70
CA GLN A 68 6.74 5.36 5.25
C GLN A 68 5.83 4.38 4.53
N VAL A 69 5.45 4.75 3.32
CA VAL A 69 4.68 3.89 2.42
C VAL A 69 5.45 3.80 1.11
N SER A 70 5.69 2.57 0.68
CA SER A 70 6.33 2.28 -0.61
C SER A 70 5.31 1.65 -1.54
N VAL A 71 5.20 2.16 -2.76
CA VAL A 71 4.26 1.67 -3.76
C VAL A 71 5.02 1.31 -5.02
N ARG A 72 4.77 0.10 -5.52
CA ARG A 72 5.30 -0.36 -6.80
C ARG A 72 4.15 -0.87 -7.66
N MET A 73 4.09 -0.43 -8.89
CA MET A 73 3.08 -0.88 -9.85
C MET A 73 3.72 -1.65 -10.99
N GLU A 74 3.10 -2.76 -11.35
CA GLU A 74 3.48 -3.54 -12.52
C GLU A 74 2.37 -3.46 -13.54
N LEU A 75 2.71 -3.02 -14.76
CA LEU A 75 1.76 -2.95 -15.86
C LEU A 75 1.71 -4.33 -16.51
N LEU A 76 0.55 -4.98 -16.41
CA LEU A 76 0.33 -6.31 -16.96
C LEU A 76 -0.27 -6.20 -18.37
N GLU A 77 0.04 -7.19 -19.19
CA GLU A 77 -0.49 -7.21 -20.56
C GLU A 77 -1.83 -7.91 -20.67
#